data_884d495a18a820c68c07c570ef50cea6
#
_entry.id   884d495a18a820c68c07c570ef50cea6
#
_cell.length_a   1.000
_cell.length_b   1.000
_cell.length_c   1.000
_cell.angle_alpha   90.00
_cell.angle_beta   90.00
_cell.angle_gamma   90.00
#
_symmetry.space_group_name_H-M   'P 1'
#
loop_
_entity.id
_entity.type
_entity.pdbx_description
1 polymer ?
#
loop_
_entity_poly.entity_id
_entity_poly.type
_entity_poly.pdbx_seq_one_letter_code
_entity_poly.pdbx_strand_id
1 'polypeptide(L)'
;MKTVRAIVTTLIWTLAGCYLLPAILLHIPAIQEMVGEKVAEVVAETLKTNVRVGRVDVGFFNRLVVDGLRIDDQQRQPMIQALRVAAKVDLVSLFQGKVRISSAQLFGLDARLYQKDAHTPPNFQFALDALSDKDNKEPSHIDLAIQSLVVRNGSVRYD
;
A
#
# COMPACT_ATOMS: atom_id res chain seq x y z
N MET A 1 -4.26 -29.34 -39.64
CA MET A 1 -4.83 -29.48 -38.27
C MET A 1 -3.76 -29.69 -37.18
N LYS A 2 -2.66 -30.43 -37.41
CA LYS A 2 -1.60 -30.68 -36.40
C LYS A 2 -0.82 -29.37 -36.04
N THR A 3 -0.52 -28.52 -37.01
CA THR A 3 0.20 -27.27 -36.83
C THR A 3 -0.59 -26.26 -36.02
N VAL A 4 -1.90 -26.11 -36.24
CA VAL A 4 -2.76 -25.20 -35.45
C VAL A 4 -2.85 -25.65 -34.00
N ARG A 5 -2.97 -26.97 -33.74
CA ARG A 5 -2.94 -27.49 -32.37
C ARG A 5 -1.61 -27.17 -31.66
N ALA A 6 -0.48 -27.38 -32.36
CA ALA A 6 0.83 -27.09 -31.81
C ALA A 6 0.96 -25.58 -31.45
N ILE A 7 0.55 -24.69 -32.34
CA ILE A 7 0.58 -23.22 -32.07
C ILE A 7 -0.29 -22.84 -30.89
N VAL A 8 -1.52 -23.36 -30.83
CA VAL A 8 -2.45 -23.09 -29.72
C VAL A 8 -1.88 -23.63 -28.39
N THR A 9 -1.34 -24.82 -28.39
CA THR A 9 -0.73 -25.42 -27.20
C THR A 9 0.48 -24.64 -26.73
N THR A 10 1.36 -24.22 -27.64
CA THR A 10 2.52 -23.36 -27.30
C THR A 10 2.07 -22.02 -26.74
N LEU A 11 1.05 -21.38 -27.33
CA LEU A 11 0.50 -20.12 -26.85
C LEU A 11 -0.06 -20.26 -25.43
N ILE A 12 -0.82 -21.34 -25.16
CA ILE A 12 -1.38 -21.60 -23.82
C ILE A 12 -0.26 -21.78 -22.79
N TRP A 13 0.77 -22.57 -23.10
CA TRP A 13 1.89 -22.79 -22.19
C TRP A 13 2.73 -21.54 -21.96
N THR A 14 2.91 -20.71 -23.00
CA THR A 14 3.61 -19.41 -22.87
C THR A 14 2.83 -18.46 -21.98
N LEU A 15 1.50 -18.33 -22.18
CA LEU A 15 0.64 -17.49 -21.34
C LEU A 15 0.58 -18.03 -19.90
N ALA A 16 0.47 -19.33 -19.71
CA ALA A 16 0.50 -19.95 -18.40
C ALA A 16 1.84 -19.69 -17.69
N GLY A 17 2.96 -19.84 -18.39
CA GLY A 17 4.29 -19.54 -17.85
C GLY A 17 4.46 -18.06 -17.50
N CYS A 18 4.01 -17.15 -18.35
CA CYS A 18 4.03 -15.71 -18.09
C CYS A 18 3.19 -15.30 -16.86
N TYR A 19 2.14 -16.05 -16.56
CA TYR A 19 1.29 -15.79 -15.38
C TYR A 19 1.80 -16.50 -14.13
N LEU A 20 2.17 -17.77 -14.23
CA LEU A 20 2.59 -18.60 -13.08
C LEU A 20 3.96 -18.18 -12.54
N LEU A 21 4.91 -17.82 -13.39
CA LEU A 21 6.26 -17.42 -12.96
C LEU A 21 6.22 -16.21 -12.01
N PRO A 22 5.60 -15.07 -12.36
CA PRO A 22 5.47 -13.95 -11.44
C PRO A 22 4.67 -14.32 -10.17
N ALA A 23 3.61 -15.13 -10.30
CA ALA A 23 2.84 -15.57 -9.16
C ALA A 23 3.67 -16.40 -8.16
N ILE A 24 4.52 -17.28 -8.64
CA ILE A 24 5.43 -18.08 -7.81
C ILE A 24 6.51 -17.18 -7.18
N LEU A 25 7.10 -16.28 -7.95
CA LEU A 25 8.12 -15.34 -7.46
C LEU A 25 7.58 -14.46 -6.31
N LEU A 26 6.35 -13.99 -6.41
CA LEU A 26 5.71 -13.18 -5.36
C LEU A 26 5.43 -13.96 -4.06
N HIS A 27 5.52 -15.30 -4.06
CA HIS A 27 5.42 -16.11 -2.84
C HIS A 27 6.76 -16.38 -2.17
N ILE A 28 7.87 -15.91 -2.76
CA ILE A 28 9.20 -16.02 -2.15
C ILE A 28 9.31 -14.99 -1.03
N PRO A 29 9.65 -15.37 0.21
CA PRO A 29 9.74 -14.44 1.34
C PRO A 29 10.63 -13.23 1.07
N ALA A 30 11.78 -13.41 0.43
CA ALA A 30 12.68 -12.31 0.10
C ALA A 30 12.04 -11.27 -0.86
N ILE A 31 11.17 -11.70 -1.77
CA ILE A 31 10.43 -10.78 -2.65
C ILE A 31 9.35 -10.04 -1.86
N GLN A 32 8.69 -10.70 -0.93
CA GLN A 32 7.68 -10.07 -0.07
C GLN A 32 8.31 -9.01 0.84
N GLU A 33 9.48 -9.28 1.42
CA GLU A 33 10.25 -8.31 2.21
C GLU A 33 10.61 -7.08 1.36
N MET A 34 11.15 -7.29 0.16
CA MET A 34 11.50 -6.21 -0.76
C MET A 34 10.28 -5.35 -1.13
N VAL A 35 9.13 -5.96 -1.38
CA VAL A 35 7.87 -5.22 -1.64
C VAL A 35 7.46 -4.43 -0.41
N GLY A 36 7.56 -5.02 0.79
CA GLY A 36 7.24 -4.36 2.05
C GLY A 36 8.12 -3.13 2.33
N GLU A 37 9.43 -3.28 2.15
CA GLU A 37 10.39 -2.19 2.27
C GLU A 37 10.07 -1.07 1.27
N LYS A 38 9.79 -1.42 0.02
CA LYS A 38 9.46 -0.42 -1.00
C LYS A 38 8.16 0.32 -0.71
N VAL A 39 7.14 -0.35 -0.21
CA VAL A 39 5.90 0.30 0.24
C VAL A 39 6.18 1.25 1.40
N ALA A 40 6.91 0.79 2.42
CA ALA A 40 7.24 1.61 3.58
C ALA A 40 8.07 2.85 3.18
N GLU A 41 9.07 2.68 2.31
CA GLU A 41 9.92 3.76 1.77
C GLU A 41 9.07 4.82 1.07
N VAL A 42 8.27 4.43 0.07
CA VAL A 42 7.46 5.37 -0.72
C VAL A 42 6.45 6.12 0.16
N VAL A 43 5.80 5.42 1.10
CA VAL A 43 4.85 6.06 2.01
C VAL A 43 5.58 6.99 2.98
N ALA A 44 6.73 6.58 3.53
CA ALA A 44 7.52 7.40 4.44
C ALA A 44 8.05 8.66 3.76
N GLU A 45 8.56 8.55 2.53
CA GLU A 45 9.02 9.69 1.73
C GLU A 45 7.87 10.68 1.44
N THR A 46 6.71 10.15 1.02
CA THR A 46 5.55 10.99 0.70
C THR A 46 5.02 11.71 1.93
N LEU A 47 4.87 10.99 3.05
CA LEU A 47 4.35 11.56 4.30
C LEU A 47 5.43 12.30 5.10
N LYS A 48 6.70 12.19 4.74
CA LYS A 48 7.85 12.76 5.47
C LYS A 48 7.82 12.39 6.95
N THR A 49 7.44 11.14 7.24
CA THR A 49 7.37 10.62 8.60
C THR A 49 7.83 9.16 8.67
N ASN A 50 7.94 8.64 9.89
CA ASN A 50 8.34 7.25 10.11
C ASN A 50 7.15 6.31 9.86
N VAL A 51 7.33 5.41 8.92
CA VAL A 51 6.37 4.36 8.58
C VAL A 51 7.02 3.01 8.82
N ARG A 52 6.34 2.15 9.55
CA ARG A 52 6.77 0.76 9.78
C ARG A 52 5.70 -0.19 9.30
N VAL A 53 6.13 -1.20 8.61
CA VAL A 53 5.32 -2.33 8.20
C VAL A 53 5.92 -3.60 8.79
N GLY A 54 5.07 -4.51 9.25
CA GLY A 54 5.50 -5.82 9.70
C GLY A 54 5.60 -6.79 8.51
N ARG A 55 4.81 -7.85 8.55
CA ARG A 55 4.78 -8.81 7.44
C ARG A 55 4.01 -8.27 6.26
N VAL A 56 4.53 -8.51 5.06
CA VAL A 56 3.86 -8.21 3.81
C VAL A 56 3.64 -9.50 3.03
N ASP A 57 2.39 -9.75 2.66
CA ASP A 57 2.00 -10.84 1.78
C ASP A 57 1.45 -10.27 0.48
N VAL A 58 1.99 -10.75 -0.64
CA VAL A 58 1.51 -10.40 -1.97
C VAL A 58 0.67 -11.55 -2.50
N GLY A 59 -0.63 -11.33 -2.56
CA GLY A 59 -1.59 -12.30 -3.05
C GLY A 59 -1.87 -12.18 -4.55
N PHE A 60 -2.70 -13.07 -5.06
CA PHE A 60 -3.17 -13.02 -6.44
C PHE A 60 -3.94 -11.73 -6.74
N PHE A 61 -3.93 -11.30 -7.99
CA PHE A 61 -4.65 -10.12 -8.49
C PHE A 61 -4.26 -8.80 -7.81
N ASN A 62 -2.95 -8.59 -7.60
CA ASN A 62 -2.40 -7.35 -7.04
C ASN A 62 -2.92 -7.03 -5.62
N ARG A 63 -3.31 -8.05 -4.88
CA ARG A 63 -3.70 -7.90 -3.48
C ARG A 63 -2.46 -7.88 -2.61
N LEU A 64 -2.26 -6.76 -1.92
CA LEU A 64 -1.24 -6.59 -0.91
C LEU A 64 -1.89 -6.69 0.47
N VAL A 65 -1.34 -7.51 1.34
CA VAL A 65 -1.74 -7.62 2.74
C VAL A 65 -0.55 -7.24 3.60
N VAL A 66 -0.73 -6.24 4.43
CA VAL A 66 0.28 -5.75 5.38
C VAL A 66 -0.22 -6.02 6.78
N ASP A 67 0.53 -6.78 7.56
CA ASP A 67 0.28 -6.98 8.98
C ASP A 67 1.19 -6.04 9.79
N GLY A 68 0.61 -5.35 10.76
CA GLY A 68 1.36 -4.48 11.66
C GLY A 68 1.80 -3.17 11.02
N LEU A 69 0.88 -2.41 10.39
CA LEU A 69 1.15 -1.06 9.93
C LEU A 69 1.19 -0.09 11.11
N ARG A 70 2.21 0.77 11.12
CA ARG A 70 2.32 1.91 12.03
C ARG A 70 2.83 3.12 11.28
N ILE A 71 2.13 4.25 11.45
CA ILE A 71 2.50 5.57 10.95
C ILE A 71 2.62 6.49 12.16
N ASP A 72 3.78 7.09 12.34
CA ASP A 72 4.03 8.06 13.39
C ASP A 72 3.66 9.48 12.92
N ASP A 73 3.37 10.37 13.84
CA ASP A 73 3.21 11.80 13.56
C ASP A 73 4.57 12.53 13.44
N GLN A 74 4.56 13.82 13.23
CA GLN A 74 5.76 14.65 13.11
C GLN A 74 6.56 14.74 14.43
N GLN A 75 5.95 14.38 15.56
CA GLN A 75 6.58 14.28 16.88
C GLN A 75 7.07 12.86 17.19
N ARG A 76 7.03 11.96 16.20
CA ARG A 76 7.40 10.54 16.31
C ARG A 76 6.51 9.75 17.29
N GLN A 77 5.27 10.21 17.51
CA GLN A 77 4.28 9.48 18.28
C GLN A 77 3.41 8.61 17.36
N PRO A 78 2.93 7.45 17.82
CA PRO A 78 2.04 6.63 17.03
C PRO A 78 0.74 7.36 16.73
N MET A 79 0.52 7.72 15.47
CA MET A 79 -0.70 8.38 15.02
C MET A 79 -1.71 7.37 14.49
N ILE A 80 -1.27 6.49 13.59
CA ILE A 80 -2.12 5.46 13.00
C ILE A 80 -1.45 4.11 13.19
N GLN A 81 -2.19 3.15 13.71
CA GLN A 81 -1.80 1.75 13.79
C GLN A 81 -2.92 0.88 13.22
N ALA A 82 -2.57 -0.17 12.50
CA ALA A 82 -3.52 -1.15 12.03
C ALA A 82 -2.93 -2.55 12.15
N LEU A 83 -3.71 -3.48 12.68
CA LEU A 83 -3.28 -4.87 12.81
C LEU A 83 -3.11 -5.50 11.43
N ARG A 84 -4.02 -5.18 10.50
CA ARG A 84 -3.96 -5.65 9.12
C ARG A 84 -4.55 -4.63 8.16
N VAL A 85 -3.84 -4.41 7.07
CA VAL A 85 -4.32 -3.63 5.92
C VAL A 85 -4.29 -4.54 4.70
N ALA A 86 -5.41 -4.72 4.05
CA ALA A 86 -5.49 -5.42 2.77
C ALA A 86 -5.89 -4.41 1.69
N ALA A 87 -5.06 -4.26 0.67
CA ALA A 87 -5.27 -3.30 -0.40
C ALA A 87 -5.09 -3.95 -1.78
N LYS A 88 -5.77 -3.42 -2.78
CA LYS A 88 -5.44 -3.68 -4.18
C LYS A 88 -4.48 -2.59 -4.65
N VAL A 89 -3.26 -2.99 -4.96
CA VAL A 89 -2.15 -2.11 -5.34
C VAL A 89 -1.70 -2.44 -6.75
N ASP A 90 -1.40 -1.43 -7.55
CA ASP A 90 -0.73 -1.63 -8.82
C ASP A 90 0.76 -1.89 -8.57
N LEU A 91 1.18 -3.15 -8.65
CA LEU A 91 2.56 -3.57 -8.40
C LEU A 91 3.54 -2.96 -9.41
N VAL A 92 3.14 -2.75 -10.67
CA VAL A 92 4.00 -2.12 -11.67
C VAL A 92 4.32 -0.68 -11.28
N SER A 93 3.30 0.08 -10.89
CA SER A 93 3.47 1.45 -10.38
C SER A 93 4.31 1.46 -9.10
N LEU A 94 4.16 0.47 -8.22
CA LEU A 94 4.94 0.38 -6.99
C LEU A 94 6.44 0.25 -7.26
N PHE A 95 6.84 -0.60 -8.20
CA PHE A 95 8.27 -0.72 -8.59
C PHE A 95 8.82 0.55 -9.27
N GLN A 96 7.94 1.39 -9.80
CA GLN A 96 8.29 2.73 -10.31
C GLN A 96 8.32 3.81 -9.22
N GLY A 97 8.16 3.44 -7.95
CA GLY A 97 8.13 4.35 -6.82
C GLY A 97 6.79 5.07 -6.62
N LYS A 98 5.68 4.52 -7.15
CA LYS A 98 4.33 5.09 -7.02
C LYS A 98 3.41 4.08 -6.37
N VAL A 99 2.71 4.47 -5.30
CA VAL A 99 1.68 3.65 -4.66
C VAL A 99 0.32 4.03 -5.21
N ARG A 100 -0.28 3.14 -5.99
CA ARG A 100 -1.64 3.32 -6.51
C ARG A 100 -2.57 2.31 -5.87
N ILE A 101 -3.57 2.80 -5.13
CA ILE A 101 -4.50 1.98 -4.36
C ILE A 101 -5.92 2.17 -4.90
N SER A 102 -6.58 1.08 -5.28
CA SER A 102 -7.96 1.09 -5.77
C SER A 102 -8.99 0.65 -4.73
N SER A 103 -8.61 -0.17 -3.77
CA SER A 103 -9.45 -0.53 -2.63
C SER A 103 -8.62 -0.84 -1.41
N ALA A 104 -9.15 -0.56 -0.22
CA ALA A 104 -8.47 -0.84 1.04
C ALA A 104 -9.45 -1.39 2.09
N GLN A 105 -8.97 -2.33 2.89
CA GLN A 105 -9.66 -2.87 4.06
C GLN A 105 -8.70 -2.80 5.24
N LEU A 106 -9.13 -2.15 6.32
CA LEU A 106 -8.36 -2.00 7.55
C LEU A 106 -9.02 -2.80 8.67
N PHE A 107 -8.21 -3.57 9.38
CA PHE A 107 -8.63 -4.34 10.54
C PHE A 107 -7.84 -3.90 11.76
N GLY A 108 -8.54 -3.67 12.88
CA GLY A 108 -7.91 -3.26 14.14
C GLY A 108 -7.20 -1.92 14.00
N LEU A 109 -7.87 -0.94 13.37
CA LEU A 109 -7.37 0.42 13.27
C LEU A 109 -7.41 1.09 14.65
N ASP A 110 -6.30 1.64 15.11
CA ASP A 110 -6.22 2.59 16.22
C ASP A 110 -5.61 3.89 15.71
N ALA A 111 -6.41 4.95 15.66
CA ALA A 111 -5.99 6.26 15.25
C ALA A 111 -6.07 7.24 16.43
N ARG A 112 -4.95 7.91 16.71
CA ARG A 112 -4.82 8.95 17.73
C ARG A 112 -4.58 10.29 17.05
N LEU A 113 -5.64 11.04 16.95
CA LEU A 113 -5.64 12.36 16.35
C LEU A 113 -5.74 13.38 17.45
N TYR A 114 -4.95 14.45 17.38
CA TYR A 114 -5.03 15.52 18.37
C TYR A 114 -4.58 16.85 17.78
N GLN A 115 -5.03 17.91 18.44
CA GLN A 115 -4.61 19.27 18.17
C GLN A 115 -4.26 19.95 19.52
N LYS A 116 -3.01 20.35 19.68
CA LYS A 116 -2.52 20.92 20.96
C LYS A 116 -3.22 22.20 21.37
N ASP A 117 -3.51 23.06 20.41
CA ASP A 117 -4.16 24.34 20.59
C ASP A 117 -4.75 24.82 19.27
N ALA A 118 -5.61 25.85 19.33
CA ALA A 118 -6.30 26.38 18.16
C ALA A 118 -5.38 27.02 17.09
N HIS A 119 -4.11 27.28 17.40
CA HIS A 119 -3.14 27.89 16.51
C HIS A 119 -2.16 26.87 15.92
N THR A 120 -2.09 25.67 16.49
CA THR A 120 -1.23 24.58 16.01
C THR A 120 -2.03 23.66 15.09
N PRO A 121 -1.52 23.30 13.91
CA PRO A 121 -2.21 22.36 13.05
C PRO A 121 -2.37 20.98 13.73
N PRO A 122 -3.44 20.22 13.42
CA PRO A 122 -3.63 18.87 13.92
C PRO A 122 -2.45 17.97 13.56
N ASN A 123 -2.19 16.94 14.38
CA ASN A 123 -1.07 16.02 14.19
C ASN A 123 -1.12 15.23 12.88
N PHE A 124 -2.26 15.21 12.19
CA PHE A 124 -2.47 14.54 10.91
C PHE A 124 -2.47 15.50 9.69
N GLN A 125 -2.34 16.81 9.91
CA GLN A 125 -2.40 17.81 8.83
C GLN A 125 -1.39 17.54 7.73
N PHE A 126 -0.15 17.18 8.10
CA PHE A 126 0.91 16.87 7.15
C PHE A 126 0.54 15.71 6.18
N ALA A 127 -0.23 14.74 6.67
CA ALA A 127 -0.69 13.62 5.84
C ALA A 127 -1.78 14.07 4.86
N LEU A 128 -2.68 14.94 5.29
CA LEU A 128 -3.68 15.55 4.40
C LEU A 128 -3.01 16.41 3.33
N ASP A 129 -2.04 17.23 3.73
CA ASP A 129 -1.30 18.08 2.80
C ASP A 129 -0.55 17.25 1.76
N ALA A 130 0.14 16.19 2.19
CA ALA A 130 0.87 15.30 1.31
C ALA A 130 -0.03 14.54 0.31
N LEU A 131 -1.28 14.24 0.71
CA LEU A 131 -2.25 13.51 -0.14
C LEU A 131 -3.09 14.45 -1.02
N SER A 132 -3.28 15.70 -0.61
CA SER A 132 -4.11 16.68 -1.31
C SER A 132 -3.33 17.60 -2.25
N ASP A 133 -2.01 17.57 -2.22
CA ASP A 133 -1.14 18.45 -2.99
C ASP A 133 -1.18 18.10 -4.49
N LYS A 134 -2.29 18.51 -5.14
CA LYS A 134 -2.49 18.37 -6.58
C LYS A 134 -1.74 19.43 -7.42
N ASP A 135 -1.22 20.46 -6.75
CA ASP A 135 -0.57 21.61 -7.40
C ASP A 135 0.97 21.58 -7.37
N ASN A 136 1.57 20.65 -6.64
CA ASN A 136 3.02 20.51 -6.67
C ASN A 136 3.47 19.88 -8.00
N LYS A 137 4.44 20.51 -8.64
CA LYS A 137 5.06 20.09 -9.91
C LYS A 137 5.77 18.73 -9.83
N GLU A 138 5.91 18.16 -8.64
CA GLU A 138 6.36 16.79 -8.45
C GLU A 138 5.12 15.89 -8.29
N PRO A 139 4.98 14.85 -9.13
CA PRO A 139 3.83 13.95 -9.03
C PRO A 139 3.83 13.28 -7.65
N SER A 140 2.73 13.40 -6.92
CA SER A 140 2.52 12.65 -5.68
C SER A 140 2.84 11.17 -5.92
N HIS A 141 3.70 10.60 -5.10
CA HIS A 141 4.06 9.18 -5.18
C HIS A 141 2.92 8.26 -4.73
N ILE A 142 1.86 8.82 -4.14
CA ILE A 142 0.67 8.09 -3.68
C ILE A 142 -0.55 8.55 -4.49
N ASP A 143 -1.15 7.62 -5.21
CA ASP A 143 -2.41 7.82 -5.95
C ASP A 143 -3.52 6.99 -5.27
N LEU A 144 -4.39 7.67 -4.55
CA LEU A 144 -5.52 7.08 -3.85
C LEU A 144 -6.78 7.14 -4.70
N ALA A 145 -6.88 6.29 -5.70
CA ALA A 145 -8.11 6.09 -6.46
C ALA A 145 -9.08 5.13 -5.73
N ILE A 146 -9.31 5.37 -4.43
CA ILE A 146 -10.04 4.44 -3.57
C ILE A 146 -11.53 4.44 -3.94
N GLN A 147 -11.98 3.33 -4.50
CA GLN A 147 -13.40 3.07 -4.79
C GLN A 147 -14.12 2.43 -3.58
N SER A 148 -13.39 1.76 -2.72
CA SER A 148 -13.93 1.09 -1.54
C SER A 148 -12.95 1.12 -0.38
N LEU A 149 -13.40 1.66 0.74
CA LEU A 149 -12.69 1.63 2.02
C LEU A 149 -13.57 0.95 3.06
N VAL A 150 -13.07 -0.12 3.66
CA VAL A 150 -13.76 -0.85 4.73
C VAL A 150 -12.89 -0.84 5.99
N VAL A 151 -13.45 -0.37 7.10
CA VAL A 151 -12.78 -0.41 8.41
C VAL A 151 -13.55 -1.36 9.32
N ARG A 152 -12.85 -2.31 9.94
CA ARG A 152 -13.41 -3.25 10.90
C ARG A 152 -12.62 -3.21 12.20
N ASN A 153 -13.32 -3.22 13.33
CA ASN A 153 -12.74 -3.16 14.67
C ASN A 153 -11.77 -1.97 14.81
N GLY A 154 -12.22 -0.79 14.36
CA GLY A 154 -11.43 0.43 14.41
C GLY A 154 -11.84 1.31 15.60
N SER A 155 -10.87 1.99 16.19
CA SER A 155 -11.07 3.10 17.13
C SER A 155 -10.36 4.35 16.62
N VAL A 156 -11.03 5.48 16.73
CA VAL A 156 -10.47 6.80 16.43
C VAL A 156 -10.70 7.67 17.64
N ARG A 157 -9.62 8.19 18.21
CA ARG A 157 -9.66 9.17 19.30
C ARG A 157 -9.20 10.50 18.77
N TYR A 158 -9.91 11.53 19.14
CA TYR A 158 -9.55 12.93 18.87
C TYR A 158 -9.56 13.72 20.16
N ASP A 159 -8.44 14.36 20.48
CA ASP A 159 -8.22 15.21 21.67
C ASP A 159 -7.84 16.63 21.26
#